data_a684a01d293d5f73382c3d17925c6554
#
_entry.id   a684a01d293d5f73382c3d17925c6554
#
_cell.length_a   1.000
_cell.length_b   1.000
_cell.length_c   1.000
_cell.angle_alpha   90.00
_cell.angle_beta   90.00
_cell.angle_gamma   90.00
#
_symmetry.space_group_name_H-M   'P 1'
#
loop_
_entity.id
_entity.type
_entity.pdbx_description
1 polymer ?
#
loop_
_entity_poly.entity_id
_entity_poly.type
_entity_poly.pdbx_seq_one_letter_code
_entity_poly.pdbx_strand_id
1 'polypeptide(L)'
;MPEGSGPFPAAIICHPHPLFGGSMDNNVVNSLFATLSQESFILLKFNFRGVGGSEGEFSHGIGEQEDVRAAISFTSEVAGVALKKMAIVGYSAGAAFGLPVGFEDNRIKALVAISPPFDMSDFEFLRNCLKPKLLISGGEDDFIPSSRFLEFCHMLPEPKEYHIIEAADHFWGGYEDIITTKVTAFLNSVL
;
A
#
# COMPACT_ATOMS: atom_id res chain seq x y z
N MET A 1 7.32 -9.16 15.92
CA MET A 1 5.98 -9.52 16.47
C MET A 1 5.64 -8.48 17.52
N PRO A 2 4.44 -7.92 17.53
CA PRO A 2 4.00 -7.03 18.60
C PRO A 2 4.06 -7.71 19.98
N GLU A 3 4.26 -6.91 21.03
CA GLU A 3 4.12 -7.40 22.40
C GLU A 3 2.64 -7.51 22.77
N GLY A 4 2.27 -8.60 23.47
CA GLY A 4 0.89 -8.82 23.93
C GLY A 4 0.28 -10.14 23.46
N SER A 5 -0.98 -10.34 23.81
CA SER A 5 -1.68 -11.62 23.61
C SER A 5 -2.41 -11.78 22.27
N GLY A 6 -2.36 -10.76 21.36
CA GLY A 6 -3.06 -10.79 20.07
C GLY A 6 -4.58 -11.09 20.15
N PRO A 7 -5.27 -11.32 19.03
CA PRO A 7 -4.75 -11.22 17.66
C PRO A 7 -4.52 -9.77 17.24
N PHE A 8 -3.49 -9.56 16.42
CA PHE A 8 -3.06 -8.23 15.94
C PHE A 8 -3.49 -7.97 14.50
N PRO A 9 -3.79 -6.73 14.12
CA PRO A 9 -3.97 -6.36 12.72
C PRO A 9 -2.67 -6.57 11.94
N ALA A 10 -2.77 -6.73 10.63
CA ALA A 10 -1.61 -6.90 9.78
C ALA A 10 -1.63 -5.94 8.59
N ALA A 11 -0.45 -5.49 8.16
CA ALA A 11 -0.29 -4.72 6.94
C ALA A 11 0.79 -5.33 6.03
N ILE A 12 0.47 -5.42 4.74
CA ILE A 12 1.35 -5.91 3.69
C ILE A 12 1.76 -4.71 2.85
N ILE A 13 3.06 -4.42 2.78
CA ILE A 13 3.60 -3.24 2.12
C ILE A 13 4.21 -3.64 0.78
N CYS A 14 3.66 -3.09 -0.30
CA CYS A 14 4.05 -3.34 -1.68
C CYS A 14 4.92 -2.20 -2.20
N HIS A 15 6.14 -2.50 -2.64
CA HIS A 15 7.14 -1.54 -3.07
C HIS A 15 6.89 -0.97 -4.49
N PRO A 16 7.53 0.15 -4.88
CA PRO A 16 7.35 0.77 -6.19
C PRO A 16 7.95 -0.09 -7.31
N HIS A 17 7.92 0.45 -8.54
CA HIS A 17 8.15 -0.31 -9.77
C HIS A 17 9.52 -1.04 -9.81
N PRO A 18 9.52 -2.39 -10.00
CA PRO A 18 10.73 -3.21 -10.00
C PRO A 18 11.82 -2.72 -10.97
N LEU A 19 11.44 -2.41 -12.20
CA LEU A 19 12.41 -2.01 -13.25
C LEU A 19 12.97 -0.59 -13.07
N PHE A 20 12.40 0.21 -12.15
CA PHE A 20 12.91 1.55 -11.83
C PHE A 20 13.61 1.58 -10.46
N GLY A 21 14.17 0.46 -10.04
CA GLY A 21 14.93 0.34 -8.79
C GLY A 21 14.06 0.18 -7.54
N GLY A 22 12.77 -0.07 -7.71
CA GLY A 22 11.88 -0.37 -6.59
C GLY A 22 12.25 -1.69 -5.91
N SER A 23 12.27 -1.67 -4.58
CA SER A 23 12.49 -2.85 -3.74
C SER A 23 11.83 -2.65 -2.37
N MET A 24 11.78 -3.70 -1.59
CA MET A 24 11.30 -3.61 -0.19
C MET A 24 12.18 -2.71 0.69
N ASP A 25 13.36 -2.31 0.22
CA ASP A 25 14.28 -1.42 0.94
C ASP A 25 14.19 0.04 0.47
N ASN A 26 13.18 0.37 -0.34
CA ASN A 26 12.86 1.74 -0.71
C ASN A 26 12.58 2.62 0.53
N ASN A 27 12.90 3.92 0.46
CA ASN A 27 12.74 4.87 1.57
C ASN A 27 11.31 4.88 2.16
N VAL A 28 10.28 5.01 1.32
CA VAL A 28 8.86 5.01 1.76
C VAL A 28 8.49 3.70 2.44
N VAL A 29 8.87 2.56 1.83
CA VAL A 29 8.59 1.21 2.37
C VAL A 29 9.27 1.02 3.72
N ASN A 30 10.54 1.41 3.84
CA ASN A 30 11.29 1.31 5.10
C ASN A 30 10.72 2.20 6.20
N SER A 31 10.35 3.44 5.87
CA SER A 31 9.78 4.38 6.84
C SER A 31 8.41 3.90 7.33
N LEU A 32 7.55 3.40 6.44
CA LEU A 32 6.28 2.77 6.80
C LEU A 32 6.49 1.56 7.71
N PHE A 33 7.42 0.67 7.34
CA PHE A 33 7.71 -0.51 8.12
C PHE A 33 8.23 -0.14 9.52
N ALA A 34 9.17 0.81 9.61
CA ALA A 34 9.76 1.27 10.86
C ALA A 34 8.72 1.90 11.78
N THR A 35 7.85 2.81 11.24
CA THR A 35 6.83 3.49 12.04
C THR A 35 5.74 2.54 12.50
N LEU A 36 5.17 1.73 11.58
CA LEU A 36 4.13 0.77 11.93
C LEU A 36 4.63 -0.34 12.86
N SER A 37 5.93 -0.64 12.88
CA SER A 37 6.52 -1.60 13.82
C SER A 37 6.51 -1.13 15.28
N GLN A 38 6.34 0.17 15.52
CA GLN A 38 6.15 0.73 16.86
C GLN A 38 4.70 0.60 17.33
N GLU A 39 3.80 0.31 16.42
CA GLU A 39 2.39 0.04 16.67
C GLU A 39 2.15 -1.47 16.80
N SER A 40 0.96 -1.85 17.24
CA SER A 40 0.63 -3.27 17.44
C SER A 40 0.21 -3.97 16.13
N PHE A 41 1.02 -3.87 15.08
CA PHE A 41 0.79 -4.51 13.77
C PHE A 41 1.76 -5.66 13.50
N ILE A 42 1.26 -6.71 12.84
CA ILE A 42 2.10 -7.69 12.15
C ILE A 42 2.35 -7.17 10.74
N LEU A 43 3.62 -7.01 10.37
CA LEU A 43 4.02 -6.38 9.12
C LEU A 43 4.75 -7.35 8.20
N LEU A 44 4.41 -7.28 6.92
CA LEU A 44 5.15 -7.92 5.84
C LEU A 44 5.54 -6.87 4.81
N LYS A 45 6.84 -6.74 4.52
CA LYS A 45 7.37 -6.17 3.29
C LYS A 45 8.11 -7.26 2.53
N PHE A 46 8.04 -7.27 1.22
CA PHE A 46 8.66 -8.30 0.39
C PHE A 46 9.14 -7.71 -0.93
N ASN A 47 10.03 -8.39 -1.61
CA ASN A 47 10.41 -8.05 -2.98
C ASN A 47 9.51 -8.80 -3.97
N PHE A 48 8.95 -8.08 -4.93
CA PHE A 48 8.30 -8.69 -6.10
C PHE A 48 9.28 -9.57 -6.86
N ARG A 49 8.76 -10.48 -7.67
CA ARG A 49 9.55 -11.34 -8.56
C ARG A 49 10.61 -10.57 -9.35
N GLY A 50 11.79 -11.17 -9.48
CA GLY A 50 12.93 -10.56 -10.18
C GLY A 50 13.63 -9.44 -9.42
N VAL A 51 13.28 -9.15 -8.15
CA VAL A 51 13.91 -8.10 -7.35
C VAL A 51 14.70 -8.72 -6.20
N GLY A 52 15.94 -8.30 -6.04
CA GLY A 52 16.82 -8.75 -4.95
C GLY A 52 16.99 -10.26 -4.93
N GLY A 53 16.57 -10.92 -3.86
CA GLY A 53 16.61 -12.37 -3.71
C GLY A 53 15.36 -13.11 -4.20
N SER A 54 14.34 -12.41 -4.70
CA SER A 54 13.12 -13.02 -5.23
C SER A 54 13.38 -13.57 -6.63
N GLU A 55 13.02 -14.82 -6.86
CA GLU A 55 13.16 -15.49 -8.15
C GLU A 55 12.16 -14.96 -9.18
N GLY A 56 12.33 -15.39 -10.45
CA GLY A 56 11.46 -15.01 -11.56
C GLY A 56 11.85 -13.70 -12.21
N GLU A 57 10.92 -13.15 -13.00
CA GLU A 57 11.11 -11.92 -13.77
C GLU A 57 9.85 -11.05 -13.66
N PHE A 58 10.02 -9.73 -13.86
CA PHE A 58 8.92 -8.78 -13.94
C PHE A 58 7.91 -9.19 -15.01
N SER A 59 6.63 -9.22 -14.65
CA SER A 59 5.54 -9.79 -15.45
C SER A 59 4.41 -8.79 -15.70
N HIS A 60 4.76 -7.51 -15.85
CA HIS A 60 3.84 -6.43 -16.24
C HIS A 60 2.56 -6.35 -15.38
N GLY A 61 2.66 -6.62 -14.10
CA GLY A 61 1.58 -6.55 -13.13
C GLY A 61 0.82 -7.87 -12.91
N ILE A 62 0.87 -8.80 -13.87
CA ILE A 62 0.13 -10.08 -13.75
C ILE A 62 0.77 -10.95 -12.67
N GLY A 63 2.06 -11.23 -12.81
CA GLY A 63 2.78 -12.04 -11.83
C GLY A 63 2.95 -11.33 -10.50
N GLU A 64 3.14 -10.02 -10.48
CA GLU A 64 3.23 -9.22 -9.26
C GLU A 64 1.94 -9.31 -8.43
N GLN A 65 0.77 -9.41 -9.07
CA GLN A 65 -0.49 -9.67 -8.36
C GLN A 65 -0.52 -11.07 -7.74
N GLU A 66 0.06 -12.08 -8.38
CA GLU A 66 0.20 -13.42 -7.76
C GLU A 66 1.14 -13.38 -6.55
N ASP A 67 2.21 -12.58 -6.60
CA ASP A 67 3.10 -12.36 -5.46
C ASP A 67 2.34 -11.72 -4.29
N VAL A 68 1.44 -10.76 -4.56
CA VAL A 68 0.57 -10.18 -3.53
C VAL A 68 -0.39 -11.22 -2.95
N ARG A 69 -1.01 -12.08 -3.77
CA ARG A 69 -1.88 -13.16 -3.29
C ARG A 69 -1.11 -14.14 -2.38
N ALA A 70 0.12 -14.47 -2.75
CA ALA A 70 1.00 -15.28 -1.92
C ALA A 70 1.35 -14.58 -0.61
N ALA A 71 1.67 -13.29 -0.65
CA ALA A 71 1.97 -12.47 0.54
C ALA A 71 0.77 -12.39 1.50
N ILE A 72 -0.45 -12.23 0.99
CA ILE A 72 -1.68 -12.25 1.81
C ILE A 72 -1.86 -13.63 2.46
N SER A 73 -1.67 -14.71 1.70
CA SER A 73 -1.82 -16.06 2.21
C SER A 73 -0.77 -16.37 3.29
N PHE A 74 0.49 -16.07 3.03
CA PHE A 74 1.56 -16.19 4.01
C PHE A 74 1.25 -15.42 5.31
N THR A 75 0.86 -14.14 5.18
CA THR A 75 0.55 -13.30 6.34
C THR A 75 -0.61 -13.87 7.14
N SER A 76 -1.63 -14.42 6.48
CA SER A 76 -2.80 -15.00 7.15
C SER A 76 -2.49 -16.26 7.96
N GLU A 77 -1.37 -16.94 7.69
CA GLU A 77 -0.91 -18.13 8.41
C GLU A 77 0.00 -17.79 9.58
N VAL A 78 0.45 -16.54 9.69
CA VAL A 78 1.30 -16.10 10.81
C VAL A 78 0.50 -16.12 12.11
N ALA A 79 1.05 -16.81 13.12
CA ALA A 79 0.40 -16.89 14.43
C ALA A 79 0.18 -15.49 15.03
N GLY A 80 -1.03 -15.24 15.52
CA GLY A 80 -1.39 -13.96 16.13
C GLY A 80 -1.97 -12.93 15.15
N VAL A 81 -2.09 -13.22 13.86
CA VAL A 81 -2.78 -12.33 12.91
C VAL A 81 -4.29 -12.36 13.10
N ALA A 82 -4.90 -11.19 13.17
CA ALA A 82 -6.34 -11.01 13.11
C ALA A 82 -6.81 -11.10 11.64
N LEU A 83 -7.28 -12.25 11.19
CA LEU A 83 -7.64 -12.54 9.79
C LEU A 83 -8.65 -11.56 9.15
N LYS A 84 -9.42 -10.83 9.97
CA LYS A 84 -10.38 -9.82 9.51
C LYS A 84 -9.89 -8.38 9.73
N LYS A 85 -8.59 -8.21 9.96
CA LYS A 85 -7.94 -6.92 10.20
C LYS A 85 -6.62 -6.82 9.44
N MET A 86 -6.67 -7.09 8.13
CA MET A 86 -5.50 -7.01 7.26
C MET A 86 -5.65 -5.84 6.27
N ALA A 87 -4.56 -5.17 5.94
CA ALA A 87 -4.50 -4.09 4.96
C ALA A 87 -3.43 -4.33 3.90
N ILE A 88 -3.65 -3.77 2.71
CA ILE A 88 -2.62 -3.56 1.69
C ILE A 88 -2.21 -2.09 1.70
N VAL A 89 -0.92 -1.86 1.75
CA VAL A 89 -0.29 -0.54 1.59
C VAL A 89 0.59 -0.58 0.35
N GLY A 90 0.17 0.09 -0.71
CA GLY A 90 0.92 0.11 -1.97
C GLY A 90 1.51 1.49 -2.27
N TYR A 91 2.78 1.54 -2.65
CA TYR A 91 3.43 2.73 -3.13
C TYR A 91 3.69 2.64 -4.63
N SER A 92 3.23 3.65 -5.38
CA SER A 92 3.39 3.75 -6.84
C SER A 92 2.90 2.46 -7.54
N ALA A 93 3.74 1.77 -8.31
CA ALA A 93 3.39 0.49 -8.92
C ALA A 93 2.94 -0.58 -7.89
N GLY A 94 3.44 -0.52 -6.66
CA GLY A 94 2.96 -1.38 -5.58
C GLY A 94 1.47 -1.18 -5.27
N ALA A 95 0.93 0.04 -5.45
CA ALA A 95 -0.50 0.27 -5.39
C ALA A 95 -1.24 -0.36 -6.58
N ALA A 96 -0.67 -0.24 -7.79
CA ALA A 96 -1.24 -0.84 -9.00
C ALA A 96 -1.32 -2.37 -8.94
N PHE A 97 -0.35 -3.01 -8.29
CA PHE A 97 -0.34 -4.48 -8.16
C PHE A 97 -1.11 -4.95 -6.93
N GLY A 98 -0.99 -4.25 -5.82
CA GLY A 98 -1.53 -4.68 -4.53
C GLY A 98 -3.03 -4.40 -4.36
N LEU A 99 -3.49 -3.21 -4.77
CA LEU A 99 -4.86 -2.81 -4.49
C LEU A 99 -5.93 -3.63 -5.22
N PRO A 100 -5.77 -4.03 -6.50
CA PRO A 100 -6.74 -4.91 -7.15
C PRO A 100 -6.93 -6.24 -6.39
N VAL A 101 -5.82 -6.85 -5.97
CA VAL A 101 -5.85 -8.09 -5.19
C VAL A 101 -6.49 -7.86 -3.81
N GLY A 102 -6.11 -6.75 -3.15
CA GLY A 102 -6.70 -6.37 -1.87
C GLY A 102 -8.21 -6.05 -1.97
N PHE A 103 -8.67 -5.53 -3.10
CA PHE A 103 -10.09 -5.31 -3.37
C PHE A 103 -10.88 -6.62 -3.43
N GLU A 104 -10.34 -7.63 -4.13
CA GLU A 104 -10.98 -8.93 -4.31
C GLU A 104 -10.93 -9.81 -3.05
N ASP A 105 -9.84 -9.74 -2.28
CA ASP A 105 -9.62 -10.62 -1.13
C ASP A 105 -10.40 -10.17 0.12
N ASN A 106 -11.28 -11.02 0.60
CA ASN A 106 -12.14 -10.74 1.75
C ASN A 106 -11.39 -10.65 3.09
N ARG A 107 -10.14 -11.09 3.17
CA ARG A 107 -9.27 -10.95 4.35
C ARG A 107 -8.76 -9.50 4.49
N ILE A 108 -8.63 -8.79 3.36
CA ILE A 108 -8.20 -7.39 3.34
C ILE A 108 -9.39 -6.48 3.65
N LYS A 109 -9.22 -5.62 4.64
CA LYS A 109 -10.27 -4.70 5.14
C LYS A 109 -9.99 -3.24 4.85
N ALA A 110 -8.74 -2.88 4.59
CA ALA A 110 -8.36 -1.50 4.27
C ALA A 110 -7.33 -1.47 3.12
N LEU A 111 -7.37 -0.42 2.32
CA LEU A 111 -6.47 -0.19 1.19
C LEU A 111 -5.79 1.18 1.34
N VAL A 112 -4.48 1.22 1.13
CA VAL A 112 -3.71 2.45 1.12
C VAL A 112 -2.95 2.57 -0.20
N ALA A 113 -3.12 3.67 -0.91
CA ALA A 113 -2.43 4.02 -2.14
C ALA A 113 -1.58 5.28 -1.93
N ILE A 114 -0.27 5.16 -2.05
CA ILE A 114 0.67 6.27 -2.02
C ILE A 114 1.17 6.50 -3.43
N SER A 115 1.00 7.70 -3.96
CA SER A 115 1.31 8.06 -5.36
C SER A 115 0.80 7.02 -6.39
N PRO A 116 -0.52 6.72 -6.43
CA PRO A 116 -1.08 5.73 -7.34
C PRO A 116 -0.94 6.17 -8.80
N PRO A 117 -0.32 5.35 -9.68
CA PRO A 117 -0.03 5.75 -11.07
C PRO A 117 -1.25 5.59 -12.00
N PHE A 118 -2.22 6.49 -11.90
CA PHE A 118 -3.50 6.43 -12.62
C PHE A 118 -3.39 6.38 -14.14
N ASP A 119 -2.30 6.90 -14.72
CA ASP A 119 -2.09 6.90 -16.17
C ASP A 119 -1.43 5.60 -16.67
N MET A 120 -0.85 4.82 -15.75
CA MET A 120 -0.13 3.59 -16.08
C MET A 120 -0.90 2.32 -15.69
N SER A 121 -1.98 2.46 -14.92
CA SER A 121 -2.73 1.31 -14.38
C SER A 121 -4.19 1.66 -14.16
N ASP A 122 -5.05 0.66 -14.28
CA ASP A 122 -6.48 0.81 -14.04
C ASP A 122 -6.79 0.75 -12.55
N PHE A 123 -7.39 1.83 -12.03
CA PHE A 123 -7.89 1.94 -10.66
C PHE A 123 -9.43 2.07 -10.61
N GLU A 124 -10.15 1.89 -11.73
CA GLU A 124 -11.60 2.06 -11.80
C GLU A 124 -12.38 1.11 -10.85
N PHE A 125 -11.78 -0.04 -10.49
CA PHE A 125 -12.37 -0.95 -9.49
C PHE A 125 -12.60 -0.25 -8.13
N LEU A 126 -11.83 0.78 -7.79
CA LEU A 126 -12.01 1.53 -6.54
C LEU A 126 -13.35 2.29 -6.50
N ARG A 127 -13.97 2.59 -7.64
CA ARG A 127 -15.30 3.21 -7.71
C ARG A 127 -16.41 2.29 -7.18
N ASN A 128 -16.14 1.00 -7.09
CA ASN A 128 -17.06 0.00 -6.52
C ASN A 128 -16.57 -0.54 -5.17
N CYS A 129 -15.46 -0.01 -4.65
CA CYS A 129 -14.85 -0.48 -3.42
C CYS A 129 -15.49 0.18 -2.20
N LEU A 130 -16.15 -0.61 -1.36
CA LEU A 130 -16.72 -0.16 -0.09
C LEU A 130 -15.78 -0.38 1.11
N LYS A 131 -14.57 -0.91 0.88
CA LYS A 131 -13.56 -1.00 1.94
C LYS A 131 -13.03 0.40 2.25
N PRO A 132 -12.71 0.71 3.53
CA PRO A 132 -11.95 1.89 3.88
C PRO A 132 -10.69 2.04 3.03
N LYS A 133 -10.46 3.23 2.49
CA LYS A 133 -9.34 3.50 1.62
C LYS A 133 -8.73 4.87 1.89
N LEU A 134 -7.39 4.91 1.90
CA LEU A 134 -6.59 6.12 1.99
C LEU A 134 -5.79 6.29 0.70
N LEU A 135 -5.84 7.47 0.10
CA LEU A 135 -5.03 7.85 -1.06
C LEU A 135 -4.17 9.05 -0.70
N ILE A 136 -2.87 9.01 -1.01
CA ILE A 136 -1.93 10.11 -0.77
C ILE A 136 -1.16 10.40 -2.04
N SER A 137 -1.02 11.67 -2.41
CA SER A 137 -0.19 12.11 -3.54
C SER A 137 0.64 13.33 -3.17
N GLY A 138 1.79 13.49 -3.82
CA GLY A 138 2.57 14.72 -3.76
C GLY A 138 1.94 15.82 -4.61
N GLY A 139 2.06 17.08 -4.19
CA GLY A 139 1.61 18.23 -4.97
C GLY A 139 2.53 18.54 -6.15
N GLU A 140 3.81 18.17 -6.04
CA GLU A 140 4.86 18.29 -7.06
C GLU A 140 5.18 16.93 -7.73
N ASP A 141 4.23 15.99 -7.68
CA ASP A 141 4.37 14.68 -8.35
C ASP A 141 4.17 14.83 -9.86
N ASP A 142 5.26 14.77 -10.63
CA ASP A 142 5.25 14.92 -12.10
C ASP A 142 4.53 13.77 -12.83
N PHE A 143 4.34 12.62 -12.17
CA PHE A 143 3.64 11.46 -12.74
C PHE A 143 2.14 11.50 -12.46
N ILE A 144 1.70 12.26 -11.44
CA ILE A 144 0.31 12.26 -10.98
C ILE A 144 -0.15 13.71 -10.76
N PRO A 145 -0.65 14.37 -11.80
CA PRO A 145 -1.18 15.73 -11.65
C PRO A 145 -2.22 15.81 -10.53
N SER A 146 -2.07 16.78 -9.61
CA SER A 146 -2.94 16.97 -8.46
C SER A 146 -4.43 17.11 -8.84
N SER A 147 -4.73 17.76 -9.97
CA SER A 147 -6.10 17.89 -10.48
C SER A 147 -6.72 16.53 -10.80
N ARG A 148 -5.97 15.63 -11.46
CA ARG A 148 -6.43 14.29 -11.79
C ARG A 148 -6.59 13.42 -10.55
N PHE A 149 -5.65 13.54 -9.59
CA PHE A 149 -5.76 12.85 -8.31
C PHE A 149 -7.05 13.25 -7.57
N LEU A 150 -7.33 14.54 -7.45
CA LEU A 150 -8.54 15.04 -6.80
C LEU A 150 -9.82 14.61 -7.52
N GLU A 151 -9.85 14.73 -8.86
CA GLU A 151 -10.99 14.28 -9.65
C GLU A 151 -11.28 12.80 -9.38
N PHE A 152 -10.27 11.96 -9.41
CA PHE A 152 -10.42 10.52 -9.12
C PHE A 152 -10.92 10.29 -7.70
N CYS A 153 -10.31 10.93 -6.69
CA CYS A 153 -10.71 10.78 -5.29
C CYS A 153 -12.15 11.19 -5.04
N HIS A 154 -12.63 12.26 -5.70
CA HIS A 154 -14.01 12.72 -5.55
C HIS A 154 -15.04 11.69 -6.05
N MET A 155 -14.68 10.89 -7.06
CA MET A 155 -15.57 9.87 -7.62
C MET A 155 -15.64 8.57 -6.80
N LEU A 156 -14.75 8.39 -5.81
CA LEU A 156 -14.73 7.19 -5.00
C LEU A 156 -15.85 7.19 -3.95
N PRO A 157 -16.47 6.03 -3.67
CA PRO A 157 -17.45 5.91 -2.58
C PRO A 157 -16.78 5.98 -1.20
N GLU A 158 -17.55 6.37 -0.20
CA GLU A 158 -17.17 6.25 1.20
C GLU A 158 -17.09 4.76 1.64
N PRO A 159 -16.30 4.43 2.70
CA PRO A 159 -15.40 5.33 3.42
C PRO A 159 -14.08 5.57 2.65
N LYS A 160 -13.69 6.82 2.55
CA LYS A 160 -12.43 7.25 1.92
C LYS A 160 -11.77 8.40 2.66
N GLU A 161 -10.46 8.44 2.61
CA GLU A 161 -9.63 9.56 3.02
C GLU A 161 -8.61 9.85 1.92
N TYR A 162 -8.29 11.11 1.65
CA TYR A 162 -7.23 11.44 0.69
C TYR A 162 -6.51 12.73 1.07
N HIS A 163 -5.22 12.80 0.71
CA HIS A 163 -4.35 13.94 0.99
C HIS A 163 -3.46 14.26 -0.19
N ILE A 164 -3.23 15.57 -0.40
CA ILE A 164 -2.11 16.08 -1.22
C ILE A 164 -1.14 16.75 -0.29
N ILE A 165 0.15 16.42 -0.40
CA ILE A 165 1.24 17.04 0.33
C ILE A 165 1.94 17.99 -0.63
N GLU A 166 1.65 19.28 -0.53
CA GLU A 166 1.93 20.30 -1.57
C GLU A 166 3.36 20.30 -2.10
N ALA A 167 4.36 20.21 -1.22
CA ALA A 167 5.77 20.30 -1.61
C ALA A 167 6.44 18.92 -1.81
N ALA A 168 5.71 17.83 -1.74
CA ALA A 168 6.25 16.49 -1.97
C ALA A 168 6.19 16.12 -3.45
N ASP A 169 7.27 15.50 -3.94
CA ASP A 169 7.34 14.87 -5.26
C ASP A 169 6.91 13.39 -5.21
N HIS A 170 7.06 12.68 -6.32
CA HIS A 170 6.77 11.25 -6.41
C HIS A 170 7.63 10.39 -5.48
N PHE A 171 8.86 10.81 -5.18
CA PHE A 171 9.87 10.02 -4.47
C PHE A 171 9.86 10.22 -2.96
N TRP A 172 9.15 11.25 -2.47
CA TRP A 172 8.89 11.52 -1.05
C TRP A 172 10.13 11.82 -0.19
N GLY A 173 11.26 12.17 -0.80
CA GLY A 173 12.49 12.47 -0.06
C GLY A 173 12.29 13.61 0.94
N GLY A 174 12.41 13.31 2.24
CA GLY A 174 12.18 14.27 3.34
C GLY A 174 10.71 14.46 3.75
N TYR A 175 9.78 13.74 3.15
CA TYR A 175 8.34 13.78 3.49
C TYR A 175 7.82 12.44 4.00
N GLU A 176 8.69 11.47 4.24
CA GLU A 176 8.34 10.12 4.68
C GLU A 176 7.55 10.13 6.00
N ASP A 177 7.92 11.00 6.94
CA ASP A 177 7.23 11.12 8.24
C ASP A 177 5.77 11.56 8.10
N ILE A 178 5.45 12.39 7.10
CA ILE A 178 4.09 12.82 6.85
C ILE A 178 3.26 11.64 6.35
N ILE A 179 3.79 10.85 5.41
CA ILE A 179 3.12 9.65 4.92
C ILE A 179 2.88 8.68 6.07
N THR A 180 3.92 8.36 6.84
CA THR A 180 3.83 7.36 7.91
C THR A 180 2.82 7.77 8.96
N THR A 181 2.79 9.06 9.34
CA THR A 181 1.80 9.59 10.28
C THR A 181 0.36 9.40 9.77
N LYS A 182 0.10 9.74 8.51
CA LYS A 182 -1.25 9.60 7.92
C LYS A 182 -1.67 8.15 7.78
N VAL A 183 -0.77 7.28 7.29
CA VAL A 183 -1.05 5.86 7.13
C VAL A 183 -1.30 5.19 8.48
N THR A 184 -0.49 5.50 9.49
CA THR A 184 -0.66 4.96 10.85
C THR A 184 -1.99 5.39 11.46
N ALA A 185 -2.32 6.68 11.39
CA ALA A 185 -3.59 7.20 11.89
C ALA A 185 -4.79 6.53 11.22
N PHE A 186 -4.75 6.41 9.88
CA PHE A 186 -5.80 5.74 9.12
C PHE A 186 -5.93 4.26 9.51
N LEU A 187 -4.85 3.49 9.49
CA LEU A 187 -4.90 2.06 9.81
C LEU A 187 -5.39 1.79 11.22
N ASN A 188 -4.96 2.58 12.22
CA ASN A 188 -5.44 2.49 13.59
C ASN A 188 -6.94 2.83 13.73
N SER A 189 -7.49 3.64 12.82
CA SER A 189 -8.90 4.02 12.85
C SER A 189 -9.84 2.96 12.27
N VAL A 190 -9.32 2.08 11.36
CA VAL A 190 -10.14 1.15 10.56
C VAL A 190 -9.87 -0.33 10.83
N LEU A 191 -8.78 -0.66 11.52
CA LEU A 191 -8.39 -2.03 11.88
C LEU A 191 -8.37 -2.24 13.41
#